data_5c36bbc0c8773baa5f909fc732ea3875
#
_entry.id   5c36bbc0c8773baa5f909fc732ea3875
#
_cell.length_a   1.000
_cell.length_b   1.000
_cell.length_c   1.000
_cell.angle_alpha   90.00
_cell.angle_beta   90.00
_cell.angle_gamma   90.00
#
_symmetry.space_group_name_H-M   'P 1'
#
loop_
_entity.id
_entity.type
_entity.pdbx_description
1 polymer ?
#
loop_
_entity_poly.entity_id
_entity_poly.type
_entity_poly.pdbx_seq_one_letter_code
_entity_poly.pdbx_strand_id
1 'polypeptide(L)'
;MLVGPKNESKDPQLEEGTKFHAKEFPKSPGPGFEFRFEERLISLKAVDMVLVRIMLAKVEDTEKLARLLRQVPIGQREEGGWNCVAWVKDALLRIERSEGVVGTNVLGWDAVREAALSYCRRKRDQRRFDGTGKYDLSQVPAFDMILMKETAT
;
A
#
# COMPACT_ATOMS: atom_id res chain seq x y z
N MET A 1 -2.61 -1.55 -1.63
CA MET A 1 -1.87 -2.37 -0.65
C MET A 1 -0.78 -3.14 -1.35
N LEU A 2 0.29 -3.49 -0.67
CA LEU A 2 1.44 -4.21 -1.22
C LEU A 2 1.80 -5.37 -0.28
N VAL A 3 1.95 -6.55 -0.84
CA VAL A 3 2.42 -7.75 -0.12
C VAL A 3 3.78 -8.11 -0.70
N GLY A 4 4.80 -8.01 0.12
CA GLY A 4 6.19 -8.38 -0.21
C GLY A 4 6.55 -9.78 0.26
N PRO A 5 7.77 -10.25 -0.03
CA PRO A 5 8.26 -11.55 0.43
C PRO A 5 8.41 -11.57 1.95
N LYS A 6 8.32 -12.77 2.53
CA LYS A 6 8.46 -12.98 3.98
C LYS A 6 9.85 -12.64 4.50
N ASN A 7 10.88 -12.88 3.68
CA ASN A 7 12.27 -12.58 3.98
C ASN A 7 12.78 -11.59 2.93
N GLU A 8 13.48 -10.56 3.36
CA GLU A 8 14.19 -9.67 2.45
C GLU A 8 15.24 -10.49 1.66
N SER A 9 15.22 -10.34 0.36
CA SER A 9 16.24 -10.94 -0.51
C SER A 9 17.60 -10.29 -0.24
N LYS A 10 18.67 -11.05 -0.35
CA LYS A 10 20.05 -10.50 -0.35
C LYS A 10 20.31 -9.62 -1.57
N ASP A 11 19.50 -9.76 -2.62
CA ASP A 11 19.53 -8.91 -3.80
C ASP A 11 18.23 -8.11 -3.89
N PRO A 12 18.25 -6.84 -3.47
CA PRO A 12 17.07 -5.95 -3.56
C PRO A 12 16.55 -5.76 -4.99
N GLN A 13 17.35 -6.14 -5.99
CA GLN A 13 16.98 -6.01 -7.40
C GLN A 13 15.96 -7.06 -7.86
N LEU A 14 15.88 -8.18 -7.15
CA LEU A 14 15.01 -9.31 -7.46
C LEU A 14 13.75 -9.35 -6.58
N GLU A 15 13.58 -8.39 -5.68
CA GLU A 15 12.40 -8.37 -4.82
C GLU A 15 11.14 -7.98 -5.60
N GLU A 16 10.21 -8.91 -5.65
CA GLU A 16 8.88 -8.71 -6.20
C GLU A 16 7.83 -8.78 -5.10
N GLY A 17 6.75 -8.07 -5.31
CA GLY A 17 5.58 -8.12 -4.43
C GLY A 17 4.30 -8.03 -5.24
N THR A 18 3.19 -8.42 -4.62
CA THR A 18 1.88 -8.31 -5.24
C THR A 18 1.21 -7.01 -4.79
N LYS A 19 0.87 -6.17 -5.76
CA LYS A 19 0.13 -4.93 -5.54
C LYS A 19 -1.36 -5.17 -5.75
N PHE A 20 -2.15 -4.77 -4.77
CA PHE A 20 -3.62 -4.79 -4.78
C PHE A 20 -4.12 -3.36 -4.64
N HIS A 21 -4.96 -2.90 -5.56
CA HIS A 21 -5.54 -1.57 -5.45
C HIS A 21 -6.83 -1.41 -6.27
N ALA A 22 -7.66 -0.45 -5.86
CA ALA A 22 -8.69 0.10 -6.71
C ALA A 22 -8.05 1.18 -7.58
N LYS A 23 -8.10 1.01 -8.90
CA LYS A 23 -7.51 1.92 -9.88
C LYS A 23 -8.58 2.52 -10.76
N GLU A 24 -8.43 3.79 -11.06
CA GLU A 24 -9.33 4.51 -11.94
C GLU A 24 -8.98 4.23 -13.41
N PHE A 25 -10.00 3.91 -14.21
CA PHE A 25 -9.90 3.68 -15.63
C PHE A 25 -10.91 4.55 -16.39
N PRO A 26 -10.62 4.98 -17.62
CA PRO A 26 -11.64 5.57 -18.47
C PRO A 26 -12.79 4.58 -18.71
N LYS A 27 -14.02 5.08 -18.65
CA LYS A 27 -15.20 4.28 -19.05
C LYS A 27 -15.12 4.00 -20.54
N SER A 28 -15.43 2.75 -20.93
CA SER A 28 -15.50 2.37 -22.34
C SER A 28 -16.69 1.42 -22.56
N PRO A 29 -17.66 1.78 -23.42
CA PRO A 29 -17.80 3.05 -24.13
C PRO A 29 -18.39 4.14 -23.24
N GLY A 30 -18.01 5.41 -23.47
CA GLY A 30 -18.64 6.59 -22.87
C GLY A 30 -17.68 7.51 -22.11
N PRO A 31 -18.13 8.70 -21.74
CA PRO A 31 -17.33 9.65 -20.96
C PRO A 31 -17.25 9.25 -19.50
N GLY A 32 -16.17 9.72 -18.82
CA GLY A 32 -15.96 9.56 -17.38
C GLY A 32 -14.99 8.44 -17.05
N PHE A 33 -14.92 8.16 -15.75
CA PHE A 33 -14.00 7.17 -15.18
C PHE A 33 -14.77 6.20 -14.28
N GLU A 34 -14.22 5.00 -14.13
CA GLU A 34 -14.69 3.99 -13.18
C GLU A 34 -13.53 3.38 -12.41
N PHE A 35 -13.77 2.93 -11.19
CA PHE A 35 -12.78 2.17 -10.45
C PHE A 35 -12.91 0.69 -10.77
N ARG A 36 -11.75 0.02 -10.90
CA ARG A 36 -11.65 -1.44 -11.02
C ARG A 36 -10.59 -1.95 -10.06
N PHE A 37 -10.79 -3.15 -9.55
CA PHE A 37 -9.75 -3.85 -8.81
C PHE A 37 -8.64 -4.29 -9.74
N GLU A 38 -7.40 -4.04 -9.35
CA GLU A 38 -6.21 -4.51 -10.06
C GLU A 38 -5.31 -5.26 -9.06
N GLU A 39 -4.87 -6.43 -9.46
CA GLU A 39 -3.88 -7.25 -8.77
C GLU A 39 -2.75 -7.53 -9.75
N ARG A 40 -1.51 -7.19 -9.38
CA ARG A 40 -0.36 -7.44 -10.25
C ARG A 40 0.93 -7.58 -9.47
N LEU A 41 1.87 -8.34 -10.01
CA LEU A 41 3.26 -8.35 -9.56
C LEU A 41 3.93 -7.01 -9.90
N ILE A 42 4.69 -6.50 -8.97
CA ILE A 42 5.52 -5.31 -9.16
C ILE A 42 6.89 -5.52 -8.52
N SER A 43 7.91 -4.88 -9.05
CA SER A 43 9.17 -4.76 -8.36
C SER A 43 9.00 -3.94 -7.07
N LEU A 44 9.65 -4.34 -5.99
CA LEU A 44 9.69 -3.60 -4.72
C LEU A 44 10.71 -2.48 -4.71
N LYS A 45 11.49 -2.29 -5.76
CA LYS A 45 12.32 -1.11 -5.95
C LYS A 45 11.47 0.16 -6.00
N ALA A 46 12.15 1.30 -5.94
CA ALA A 46 11.54 2.59 -6.21
C ALA A 46 10.98 2.58 -7.64
N VAL A 47 9.73 2.19 -7.75
CA VAL A 47 8.96 2.31 -8.97
C VAL A 47 8.03 3.51 -8.85
N ASP A 48 7.77 4.09 -9.99
CA ASP A 48 6.99 5.27 -10.19
C ASP A 48 5.81 5.43 -9.22
N MET A 49 5.75 6.60 -8.60
CA MET A 49 4.63 7.08 -7.78
C MET A 49 4.46 6.45 -6.37
N VAL A 50 5.38 5.63 -5.87
CA VAL A 50 5.36 5.23 -4.46
C VAL A 50 6.28 6.16 -3.67
N LEU A 51 5.71 7.09 -2.94
CA LEU A 51 6.48 8.06 -2.15
C LEU A 51 7.06 7.43 -0.88
N VAL A 52 6.24 6.66 -0.16
CA VAL A 52 6.63 6.00 1.08
C VAL A 52 5.95 4.64 1.20
N ARG A 53 6.53 3.75 2.00
CA ARG A 53 5.93 2.48 2.41
C ARG A 53 5.66 2.49 3.91
N ILE A 54 4.51 1.96 4.30
CA ILE A 54 4.16 1.76 5.70
C ILE A 54 3.92 0.27 5.91
N MET A 55 4.76 -0.38 6.71
CA MET A 55 4.58 -1.77 7.08
C MET A 55 3.54 -1.89 8.19
N LEU A 56 2.49 -2.66 7.96
CA LEU A 56 1.32 -2.75 8.83
C LEU A 56 1.18 -4.11 9.51
N ALA A 57 1.61 -5.17 8.85
CA ALA A 57 1.33 -6.52 9.31
C ALA A 57 2.33 -7.53 8.76
N LYS A 58 2.49 -8.63 9.50
CA LYS A 58 3.12 -9.86 9.00
C LYS A 58 2.03 -10.75 8.44
N VAL A 59 2.08 -11.05 7.15
CA VAL A 59 1.11 -11.92 6.48
C VAL A 59 1.43 -13.38 6.81
N GLU A 60 0.43 -14.13 7.27
CA GLU A 60 0.53 -15.56 7.58
C GLU A 60 0.00 -16.42 6.44
N ASP A 61 -1.13 -16.00 5.83
CA ASP A 61 -1.76 -16.70 4.70
C ASP A 61 -1.96 -15.71 3.53
N THR A 62 -1.05 -15.74 2.58
CA THR A 62 -1.08 -14.86 1.39
C THR A 62 -2.26 -15.14 0.47
N GLU A 63 -2.66 -16.41 0.32
CA GLU A 63 -3.78 -16.77 -0.55
C GLU A 63 -5.11 -16.33 0.06
N LYS A 64 -5.26 -16.52 1.38
CA LYS A 64 -6.44 -16.05 2.10
C LYS A 64 -6.54 -14.53 2.04
N LEU A 65 -5.43 -13.83 2.22
CA LEU A 65 -5.35 -12.38 2.05
C LEU A 65 -5.78 -11.94 0.65
N ALA A 66 -5.23 -12.56 -0.39
CA ALA A 66 -5.58 -12.24 -1.77
C ALA A 66 -7.07 -12.47 -2.06
N ARG A 67 -7.63 -13.61 -1.63
CA ARG A 67 -9.08 -13.87 -1.76
C ARG A 67 -9.92 -12.80 -1.06
N LEU A 68 -9.53 -12.40 0.14
CA LEU A 68 -10.22 -11.37 0.91
C LEU A 68 -10.18 -10.01 0.20
N LEU A 69 -9.02 -9.62 -0.33
CA LEU A 69 -8.85 -8.34 -1.02
C LEU A 69 -9.64 -8.28 -2.33
N ARG A 70 -9.76 -9.39 -3.07
CA ARG A 70 -10.60 -9.49 -4.28
C ARG A 70 -12.10 -9.31 -3.97
N GLN A 71 -12.52 -9.57 -2.74
CA GLN A 71 -13.92 -9.45 -2.31
C GLN A 71 -14.26 -8.06 -1.75
N VAL A 72 -13.29 -7.15 -1.63
CA VAL A 72 -13.56 -5.78 -1.18
C VAL A 72 -14.36 -5.05 -2.27
N PRO A 73 -15.55 -4.54 -1.96
CA PRO A 73 -16.38 -3.86 -2.95
C PRO A 73 -15.68 -2.68 -3.60
N ILE A 74 -15.93 -2.51 -4.89
CA ILE A 74 -15.50 -1.33 -5.64
C ILE A 74 -16.71 -0.41 -5.75
N GLY A 75 -16.64 0.74 -5.09
CA GLY A 75 -17.63 1.79 -5.20
C GLY A 75 -17.42 2.66 -6.44
N GLN A 76 -18.37 3.55 -6.69
CA GLN A 76 -18.29 4.51 -7.78
C GLN A 76 -18.08 5.93 -7.22
N ARG A 77 -17.44 6.79 -8.02
CA ARG A 77 -17.11 8.16 -7.62
C ARG A 77 -18.34 9.00 -7.25
N GLU A 78 -19.46 8.72 -7.93
CA GLU A 78 -20.75 9.37 -7.71
C GLU A 78 -21.40 8.99 -6.36
N GLU A 79 -20.97 7.88 -5.78
CA GLU A 79 -21.47 7.38 -4.47
C GLU A 79 -20.70 8.06 -3.33
N GLY A 80 -21.05 9.32 -3.01
CA GLY A 80 -20.50 10.03 -1.84
C GLY A 80 -19.00 10.33 -1.90
N GLY A 81 -18.41 10.41 -3.10
CA GLY A 81 -16.98 10.71 -3.27
C GLY A 81 -16.05 9.53 -2.99
N TRP A 82 -16.56 8.30 -3.14
CA TRP A 82 -15.76 7.09 -3.01
C TRP A 82 -14.48 7.12 -3.88
N ASN A 83 -13.37 6.60 -3.38
CA ASN A 83 -12.07 6.59 -4.04
C ASN A 83 -11.19 5.42 -3.55
N CYS A 84 -9.98 5.30 -4.10
CA CYS A 84 -9.05 4.24 -3.74
C CYS A 84 -8.64 4.23 -2.25
N VAL A 85 -8.74 5.36 -1.55
CA VAL A 85 -8.46 5.45 -0.11
C VAL A 85 -9.58 4.80 0.69
N ALA A 86 -10.84 4.98 0.27
CA ALA A 86 -11.99 4.29 0.86
C ALA A 86 -11.84 2.76 0.70
N TRP A 87 -11.41 2.29 -0.47
CA TRP A 87 -11.12 0.88 -0.69
C TRP A 87 -10.06 0.34 0.28
N VAL A 88 -8.97 1.08 0.52
CA VAL A 88 -7.92 0.67 1.47
C VAL A 88 -8.49 0.57 2.89
N LYS A 89 -9.33 1.53 3.31
CA LYS A 89 -9.99 1.49 4.62
C LYS A 89 -10.85 0.23 4.78
N ASP A 90 -11.67 -0.09 3.79
CA ASP A 90 -12.53 -1.27 3.82
C ASP A 90 -11.72 -2.57 3.80
N ALA A 91 -10.61 -2.60 3.04
CA ALA A 91 -9.68 -3.72 3.01
C ALA A 91 -9.06 -3.97 4.39
N LEU A 92 -8.54 -2.94 5.06
CA LEU A 92 -7.96 -3.05 6.40
C LEU A 92 -8.97 -3.57 7.41
N LEU A 93 -10.19 -3.05 7.40
CA LEU A 93 -11.27 -3.49 8.28
C LEU A 93 -11.62 -4.98 8.08
N ARG A 94 -11.61 -5.46 6.84
CA ARG A 94 -11.85 -6.87 6.53
C ARG A 94 -10.71 -7.78 6.98
N ILE A 95 -9.47 -7.35 6.80
CA ILE A 95 -8.30 -8.08 7.29
C ILE A 95 -8.34 -8.19 8.81
N GLU A 96 -8.62 -7.10 9.50
CA GLU A 96 -8.72 -7.05 10.96
C GLU A 96 -9.77 -8.02 11.53
N ARG A 97 -10.88 -8.20 10.80
CA ARG A 97 -11.96 -9.12 11.19
C ARG A 97 -11.74 -10.57 10.78
N SER A 98 -10.66 -10.86 10.08
CA SER A 98 -10.39 -12.19 9.50
C SER A 98 -9.27 -12.87 10.27
N GLU A 99 -9.60 -13.93 11.00
CA GLU A 99 -8.60 -14.73 11.73
C GLU A 99 -7.60 -15.42 10.78
N GLY A 100 -6.35 -15.58 11.20
CA GLY A 100 -5.33 -16.35 10.51
C GLY A 100 -4.91 -15.80 9.13
N VAL A 101 -5.18 -14.53 8.84
CA VAL A 101 -4.69 -13.85 7.62
C VAL A 101 -3.37 -13.17 7.89
N VAL A 102 -3.28 -12.51 9.04
CA VAL A 102 -2.11 -11.77 9.51
C VAL A 102 -1.81 -12.12 10.96
N GLY A 103 -0.54 -12.13 11.30
CA GLY A 103 -0.06 -12.25 12.68
C GLY A 103 0.05 -10.89 13.34
N THR A 104 1.27 -10.54 13.83
CA THR A 104 1.51 -9.20 14.43
C THR A 104 1.13 -8.10 13.44
N ASN A 105 0.30 -7.17 13.89
CA ASN A 105 -0.24 -6.15 13.01
C ASN A 105 -0.63 -4.85 13.72
N VAL A 106 -0.77 -3.78 12.94
CA VAL A 106 -1.41 -2.51 13.30
C VAL A 106 -2.30 -2.13 12.12
N LEU A 107 -3.60 -2.40 12.20
CA LEU A 107 -4.55 -2.27 11.10
C LEU A 107 -5.57 -1.14 11.29
N GLY A 108 -5.67 -0.58 12.50
CA GLY A 108 -6.61 0.49 12.79
C GLY A 108 -6.47 1.67 11.82
N TRP A 109 -7.53 1.96 11.07
CA TRP A 109 -7.52 2.93 9.97
C TRP A 109 -6.95 4.30 10.34
N ASP A 110 -7.37 4.87 11.46
CA ASP A 110 -6.96 6.22 11.84
C ASP A 110 -5.46 6.28 12.16
N ALA A 111 -4.93 5.27 12.86
CA ALA A 111 -3.51 5.14 13.14
C ALA A 111 -2.68 4.95 11.85
N VAL A 112 -3.14 4.08 10.96
CA VAL A 112 -2.48 3.82 9.66
C VAL A 112 -2.46 5.09 8.80
N ARG A 113 -3.59 5.77 8.70
CA ARG A 113 -3.72 7.01 7.93
C ARG A 113 -2.82 8.11 8.47
N GLU A 114 -2.82 8.31 9.78
CA GLU A 114 -1.98 9.34 10.43
C GLU A 114 -0.48 9.01 10.25
N ALA A 115 -0.07 7.78 10.46
CA ALA A 115 1.32 7.36 10.24
C ALA A 115 1.75 7.59 8.78
N ALA A 116 0.92 7.22 7.81
CA ALA A 116 1.23 7.42 6.40
C ALA A 116 1.36 8.90 6.03
N LEU A 117 0.44 9.74 6.49
CA LEU A 117 0.47 11.17 6.22
C LEU A 117 1.64 11.88 6.91
N SER A 118 1.87 11.61 8.19
CA SER A 118 2.95 12.25 8.96
C SER A 118 4.32 11.82 8.44
N TYR A 119 4.49 10.52 8.11
CA TYR A 119 5.74 10.03 7.54
C TYR A 119 6.02 10.63 6.14
N CYS A 120 5.01 10.69 5.28
CA CYS A 120 5.15 11.30 3.95
C CYS A 120 5.49 12.79 4.06
N ARG A 121 4.83 13.55 4.95
CA ARG A 121 5.15 14.96 5.21
C ARG A 121 6.58 15.12 5.70
N ARG A 122 7.02 14.32 6.67
CA ARG A 122 8.41 14.35 7.17
C ARG A 122 9.43 14.14 6.06
N LYS A 123 9.21 13.15 5.17
CA LYS A 123 10.11 12.90 4.04
C LYS A 123 10.10 14.03 3.01
N ARG A 124 8.95 14.65 2.78
CA ARG A 124 8.87 15.85 1.94
C ARG A 124 9.65 17.02 2.56
N ASP A 125 9.49 17.26 3.86
CA ASP A 125 10.17 18.37 4.54
C ASP A 125 11.69 18.14 4.60
N GLN A 126 12.13 16.89 4.55
CA GLN A 126 13.53 16.47 4.36
C GLN A 126 13.99 16.57 2.89
N ARG A 127 13.16 17.06 1.97
CA ARG A 127 13.46 17.18 0.53
C ARG A 127 13.75 15.84 -0.16
N ARG A 128 13.12 14.76 0.30
CA ARG A 128 13.34 13.41 -0.25
C ARG A 128 12.84 13.26 -1.69
N PHE A 129 11.85 14.07 -2.10
CA PHE A 129 11.11 13.90 -3.35
C PHE A 129 11.35 14.99 -4.39
N ASP A 130 12.15 16.01 -4.09
CA ASP A 130 12.38 17.18 -4.98
C ASP A 130 13.69 17.10 -5.77
N GLY A 131 14.44 16.01 -5.60
CA GLY A 131 15.72 15.81 -6.29
C GLY A 131 16.89 16.63 -5.76
N THR A 132 16.72 17.42 -4.69
CA THR A 132 17.78 18.25 -4.12
C THR A 132 18.54 17.57 -2.99
N GLY A 133 17.94 16.56 -2.36
CA GLY A 133 18.56 15.77 -1.29
C GLY A 133 19.50 14.69 -1.82
N LYS A 134 20.51 14.33 -1.01
CA LYS A 134 21.44 13.23 -1.31
C LYS A 134 20.85 11.91 -0.80
N TYR A 135 19.90 11.34 -1.52
CA TYR A 135 19.25 10.09 -1.17
C TYR A 135 19.46 9.01 -2.23
N ASP A 136 19.44 7.76 -1.80
CA ASP A 136 19.38 6.63 -2.74
C ASP A 136 17.96 6.56 -3.33
N LEU A 137 17.83 7.02 -4.57
CA LEU A 137 16.54 7.04 -5.28
C LEU A 137 16.08 5.65 -5.73
N SER A 138 16.92 4.62 -5.60
CA SER A 138 16.50 3.23 -5.88
C SER A 138 15.68 2.62 -4.75
N GLN A 139 15.66 3.24 -3.57
CA GLN A 139 14.92 2.79 -2.41
C GLN A 139 13.69 3.67 -2.14
N VAL A 140 12.59 3.04 -1.73
CA VAL A 140 11.42 3.75 -1.24
C VAL A 140 11.53 3.87 0.28
N PRO A 141 11.44 5.09 0.85
CA PRO A 141 11.44 5.27 2.30
C PRO A 141 10.36 4.42 2.96
N ALA A 142 10.70 3.70 4.02
CA ALA A 142 9.80 2.76 4.67
C ALA A 142 9.77 2.94 6.19
N PHE A 143 8.58 2.90 6.76
CA PHE A 143 8.33 2.97 8.19
C PHE A 143 7.56 1.74 8.65
N ASP A 144 8.06 1.09 9.70
CA ASP A 144 7.47 -0.08 10.32
C ASP A 144 6.62 0.36 11.52
N MET A 145 5.31 0.19 11.42
CA MET A 145 4.39 0.53 12.52
C MET A 145 4.40 -0.50 13.65
N ILE A 146 4.86 -1.72 13.40
CA ILE A 146 4.96 -2.75 14.44
C ILE A 146 6.16 -2.44 15.35
N LEU A 147 7.30 -2.08 14.74
CA LEU A 147 8.54 -1.76 15.44
C LEU A 147 8.69 -0.26 15.75
N MET A 148 7.77 0.58 15.27
CA MET A 148 7.78 2.03 15.40
C MET A 148 9.11 2.67 14.97
N LYS A 149 9.67 2.20 13.87
CA LYS A 149 10.96 2.69 13.35
C LYS A 149 10.99 2.78 11.83
N GLU A 150 11.88 3.61 11.35
CA GLU A 150 12.22 3.69 9.93
C GLU A 150 13.12 2.49 9.54
N THR A 151 12.81 1.83 8.43
CA THR A 151 13.53 0.64 7.93
C THR A 151 14.27 0.91 6.61
N ALA A 152 13.85 1.93 5.87
CA ALA A 152 14.57 2.45 4.71
C ALA A 152 14.40 3.97 4.65
N THR A 153 15.43 4.71 4.21
CA THR A 153 15.48 6.20 4.22
C THR A 153 15.50 6.78 2.81
#